data_73fe3b4bb3b68fbdb1d8c375f342a56e
#
_entry.id   73fe3b4bb3b68fbdb1d8c375f342a56e
#
_cell.length_a   1.000
_cell.length_b   1.000
_cell.length_c   1.000
_cell.angle_alpha   90.00
_cell.angle_beta   90.00
_cell.angle_gamma   90.00
#
_symmetry.space_group_name_H-M   'P 1'
#
loop_
_entity.id
_entity.type
_entity.pdbx_description
1 polymer ?
#
loop_
_entity_poly.entity_id
_entity_poly.type
_entity_poly.pdbx_seq_one_letter_code
_entity_poly.pdbx_strand_id
1 'polypeptide(L)'
;EARPFNHIGPRQRLGFVAPDFASQIAAVELGLRPPVIEVGNLDTRRDFSDVRDVVRAYVSLITSGELGQVYNVGSGKSHAVRDVLDILLAKSRVPIEIQSDPQRMRPSDVPESVSNVTRIRERTGWQAEIPFEESLDDILAYWRAEMKKQAADGSLA
;
A
#
# COMPACT_ATOMS: atom_id res chain seq x y z
N GLU A 1 23.06 0.72 5.90
CA GLU A 1 21.93 1.58 5.55
C GLU A 1 20.84 0.74 4.89
N ALA A 2 19.58 0.85 5.34
CA ALA A 2 18.43 0.24 4.69
C ALA A 2 17.68 1.28 3.86
N ARG A 3 17.35 0.95 2.61
CA ARG A 3 16.57 1.79 1.68
C ARG A 3 15.26 1.08 1.32
N PRO A 4 14.20 1.23 2.13
CA PRO A 4 12.91 0.61 1.82
C PRO A 4 12.27 1.31 0.62
N PHE A 5 11.72 0.51 -0.27
CA PHE A 5 10.83 0.96 -1.33
C PHE A 5 9.41 1.17 -0.78
N ASN A 6 8.41 1.34 -1.63
CA ASN A 6 7.07 1.57 -1.13
C ASN A 6 6.61 0.38 -0.28
N HIS A 7 6.12 0.65 0.91
CA HIS A 7 5.57 -0.38 1.77
C HIS A 7 4.18 0.02 2.24
N ILE A 8 3.34 -0.97 2.40
CA ILE A 8 1.92 -0.85 2.72
C ILE A 8 1.56 -1.72 3.91
N GLY A 9 0.47 -1.39 4.57
CA GLY A 9 -0.04 -2.19 5.68
C GLY A 9 -1.11 -1.45 6.48
N PRO A 10 -1.80 -2.14 7.40
CA PRO A 10 -2.73 -1.52 8.32
C PRO A 10 -2.10 -0.35 9.08
N ARG A 11 -2.89 0.67 9.40
CA ARG A 11 -2.49 1.91 10.09
C ARG A 11 -1.63 2.88 9.26
N GLN A 12 -1.36 2.59 8.00
CA GLN A 12 -0.76 3.59 7.13
C GLN A 12 -1.72 4.78 7.01
N ARG A 13 -1.19 6.01 7.17
CA ARG A 13 -1.99 7.24 7.10
C ARG A 13 -2.57 7.47 5.71
N LEU A 14 -3.62 8.26 5.63
CA LEU A 14 -4.15 8.80 4.38
C LEU A 14 -3.09 9.64 3.63
N GLY A 15 -3.27 9.81 2.32
CA GLY A 15 -2.32 10.45 1.43
C GLY A 15 -1.42 9.46 0.69
N PHE A 16 -1.49 8.17 1.03
CA PHE A 16 -0.90 7.07 0.26
C PHE A 16 -1.99 6.26 -0.45
N VAL A 17 -1.65 5.67 -1.59
CA VAL A 17 -2.62 5.08 -2.52
C VAL A 17 -3.49 3.98 -1.90
N ALA A 18 -2.89 3.01 -1.21
CA ALA A 18 -3.63 1.88 -0.66
C ALA A 18 -4.62 2.29 0.47
N PRO A 19 -4.22 3.07 1.49
CA PRO A 19 -5.17 3.56 2.48
C PRO A 19 -6.20 4.53 1.91
N ASP A 20 -5.85 5.37 0.92
CA ASP A 20 -6.81 6.29 0.30
C ASP A 20 -7.92 5.53 -0.43
N PHE A 21 -7.60 4.49 -1.19
CA PHE A 21 -8.63 3.67 -1.84
C PHE A 21 -9.44 2.86 -0.83
N ALA A 22 -8.78 2.20 0.12
CA ALA A 22 -9.45 1.38 1.11
C ALA A 22 -10.40 2.19 2.00
N SER A 23 -10.01 3.41 2.41
CA SER A 23 -10.87 4.28 3.22
C SER A 23 -12.09 4.77 2.44
N GLN A 24 -11.92 5.12 1.16
CA GLN A 24 -13.04 5.52 0.30
C GLN A 24 -14.03 4.36 0.13
N ILE A 25 -13.55 3.14 -0.15
CA ILE A 25 -14.41 1.94 -0.27
C ILE A 25 -15.14 1.68 1.04
N ALA A 26 -14.46 1.71 2.17
CA ALA A 26 -15.08 1.51 3.48
C ALA A 26 -16.15 2.56 3.81
N ALA A 27 -15.92 3.82 3.44
CA ALA A 27 -16.89 4.90 3.62
C ALA A 27 -18.13 4.72 2.72
N VAL A 28 -17.95 4.30 1.46
CA VAL A 28 -19.06 3.98 0.55
C VAL A 28 -19.88 2.80 1.11
N GLU A 29 -19.23 1.74 1.55
CA GLU A 29 -19.90 0.56 2.14
C GLU A 29 -20.78 0.89 3.37
N LEU A 30 -20.43 1.96 4.09
CA LEU A 30 -21.20 2.46 5.24
C LEU A 30 -22.25 3.52 4.85
N GLY A 31 -22.37 3.87 3.57
CA GLY A 31 -23.28 4.92 3.11
C GLY A 31 -22.86 6.34 3.52
N LEU A 32 -21.61 6.54 3.90
CA LEU A 32 -21.07 7.82 4.35
C LEU A 32 -20.67 8.75 3.19
N ARG A 33 -20.59 8.20 1.98
CA ARG A 33 -20.35 8.93 0.73
C ARG A 33 -21.04 8.24 -0.45
N PRO A 34 -21.24 8.95 -1.58
CA PRO A 34 -21.73 8.36 -2.81
C PRO A 34 -20.87 7.18 -3.29
N PRO A 35 -21.43 6.22 -4.05
CA PRO A 35 -20.69 5.04 -4.52
C PRO A 35 -19.72 5.38 -5.67
N VAL A 36 -18.84 6.30 -5.41
CA VAL A 36 -17.80 6.80 -6.34
C VAL A 36 -16.46 6.83 -5.62
N ILE A 37 -15.41 6.32 -6.28
CA ILE A 37 -14.03 6.45 -5.85
C ILE A 37 -13.28 7.42 -6.76
N GLU A 38 -12.67 8.42 -6.15
CA GLU A 38 -11.89 9.43 -6.85
C GLU A 38 -10.44 8.99 -6.96
N VAL A 39 -9.90 8.99 -8.17
CA VAL A 39 -8.56 8.47 -8.46
C VAL A 39 -7.71 9.51 -9.20
N GLY A 40 -6.40 9.45 -8.96
CA GLY A 40 -5.40 10.16 -9.74
C GLY A 40 -4.80 9.28 -10.85
N ASN A 41 -3.47 9.38 -11.05
CA ASN A 41 -2.76 8.58 -12.04
C ASN A 41 -2.68 7.11 -11.61
N LEU A 42 -3.28 6.24 -12.38
CA LEU A 42 -3.32 4.79 -12.15
C LEU A 42 -2.23 4.00 -12.89
N ASP A 43 -1.49 4.64 -13.79
CA ASP A 43 -0.55 3.95 -14.69
C ASP A 43 0.85 3.78 -14.08
N THR A 44 1.16 4.57 -13.05
CA THR A 44 2.47 4.45 -12.38
C THR A 44 2.62 3.10 -11.69
N ARG A 45 3.84 2.55 -11.78
CA ARG A 45 4.17 1.24 -11.21
C ARG A 45 5.14 1.38 -10.04
N ARG A 46 4.88 0.67 -8.96
CA ARG A 46 5.72 0.71 -7.74
C ARG A 46 5.93 -0.69 -7.19
N ASP A 47 7.09 -0.87 -6.57
CA ASP A 47 7.36 -2.04 -5.74
C ASP A 47 6.69 -1.83 -4.39
N PHE A 48 5.64 -2.61 -4.14
CA PHE A 48 4.94 -2.60 -2.85
C PHE A 48 5.33 -3.84 -2.05
N SER A 49 5.70 -3.64 -0.80
CA SER A 49 5.96 -4.71 0.16
C SER A 49 5.07 -4.54 1.38
N ASP A 50 4.80 -5.61 2.08
CA ASP A 50 4.14 -5.51 3.39
C ASP A 50 5.09 -4.89 4.43
N VAL A 51 4.58 -4.01 5.27
CA VAL A 51 5.36 -3.37 6.32
C VAL A 51 5.96 -4.39 7.31
N ARG A 52 5.31 -5.52 7.52
CA ARG A 52 5.81 -6.62 8.38
C ARG A 52 7.08 -7.25 7.79
N ASP A 53 7.13 -7.40 6.46
CA ASP A 53 8.32 -7.86 5.76
C ASP A 53 9.46 -6.85 5.86
N VAL A 54 9.16 -5.55 5.75
CA VAL A 54 10.15 -4.49 5.92
C VAL A 54 10.73 -4.49 7.34
N VAL A 55 9.89 -4.68 8.36
CA VAL A 55 10.37 -4.82 9.76
C VAL A 55 11.28 -6.05 9.92
N ARG A 56 10.92 -7.20 9.32
CA ARG A 56 11.79 -8.39 9.30
C ARG A 56 13.13 -8.11 8.61
N ALA A 57 13.13 -7.32 7.52
CA ALA A 57 14.37 -6.90 6.86
C ALA A 57 15.27 -6.10 7.80
N TYR A 58 14.70 -5.16 8.56
CA TYR A 58 15.48 -4.38 9.53
C TYR A 58 16.12 -5.26 10.60
N VAL A 59 15.37 -6.22 11.16
CA VAL A 59 15.92 -7.18 12.12
C VAL A 59 17.06 -7.99 11.49
N SER A 60 16.87 -8.51 10.28
CA SER A 60 17.89 -9.28 9.58
C SER A 60 19.16 -8.45 9.29
N LEU A 61 19.00 -7.18 8.94
CA LEU A 61 20.13 -6.28 8.68
C LEU A 61 20.90 -5.90 9.95
N ILE A 62 20.21 -5.74 11.09
CA ILE A 62 20.85 -5.46 12.39
C ILE A 62 21.70 -6.66 12.83
N THR A 63 21.22 -7.89 12.60
CA THR A 63 21.89 -9.11 13.04
C THR A 63 22.98 -9.60 12.09
N SER A 64 22.81 -9.40 10.77
CA SER A 64 23.65 -10.05 9.76
C SER A 64 24.13 -9.09 8.65
N GLY A 65 23.72 -7.83 8.67
CA GLY A 65 24.17 -6.83 7.71
C GLY A 65 25.64 -6.49 7.88
N GLU A 66 26.27 -6.02 6.80
CA GLU A 66 27.65 -5.57 6.81
C GLU A 66 27.71 -4.07 7.04
N LEU A 67 28.61 -3.62 7.91
CA LEU A 67 28.79 -2.21 8.22
C LEU A 67 29.21 -1.40 6.98
N GLY A 68 28.63 -0.23 6.82
CA GLY A 68 28.92 0.66 5.70
C GLY A 68 28.23 0.30 4.38
N GLN A 69 27.51 -0.83 4.32
CA GLN A 69 26.80 -1.24 3.12
C GLN A 69 25.37 -0.69 3.05
N VAL A 70 24.88 -0.54 1.81
CA VAL A 70 23.53 -0.11 1.49
C VAL A 70 22.70 -1.30 0.98
N TYR A 71 21.50 -1.48 1.52
CA TYR A 71 20.59 -2.56 1.19
C TYR A 71 19.23 -2.01 0.78
N ASN A 72 18.80 -2.28 -0.45
CA ASN A 72 17.44 -2.04 -0.86
C ASN A 72 16.51 -3.08 -0.21
N VAL A 73 15.36 -2.64 0.27
CA VAL A 73 14.33 -3.48 0.88
C VAL A 73 13.04 -3.29 0.10
N GLY A 74 12.51 -4.37 -0.47
CA GLY A 74 11.30 -4.38 -1.28
C GLY A 74 10.92 -5.78 -1.71
N SER A 75 9.85 -5.92 -2.49
CA SER A 75 9.40 -7.22 -3.00
C SER A 75 10.17 -7.68 -4.23
N GLY A 76 10.81 -6.75 -4.95
CA GLY A 76 11.42 -6.99 -6.25
C GLY A 76 10.41 -7.13 -7.39
N LYS A 77 9.13 -6.82 -7.13
CA LYS A 77 8.04 -6.87 -8.11
C LYS A 77 7.31 -5.53 -8.16
N SER A 78 6.95 -5.09 -9.36
CA SER A 78 6.16 -3.89 -9.52
C SER A 78 4.69 -4.19 -9.78
N HIS A 79 3.82 -3.41 -9.16
CA HIS A 79 2.39 -3.40 -9.40
C HIS A 79 1.97 -1.99 -9.85
N ALA A 80 1.04 -1.91 -10.80
CA ALA A 80 0.44 -0.65 -11.16
C ALA A 80 -0.45 -0.15 -10.02
N VAL A 81 -0.62 1.17 -9.91
CA VAL A 81 -1.60 1.74 -8.98
C VAL A 81 -3.01 1.24 -9.31
N ARG A 82 -3.27 0.95 -10.60
CA ARG A 82 -4.51 0.30 -11.05
C ARG A 82 -4.71 -1.07 -10.42
N ASP A 83 -3.65 -1.89 -10.30
CA ASP A 83 -3.75 -3.23 -9.68
C ASP A 83 -4.21 -3.11 -8.22
N VAL A 84 -3.72 -2.10 -7.48
CA VAL A 84 -4.17 -1.81 -6.10
C VAL A 84 -5.67 -1.54 -6.08
N LEU A 85 -6.15 -0.67 -6.99
CA LEU A 85 -7.55 -0.29 -7.07
C LEU A 85 -8.44 -1.49 -7.43
N ASP A 86 -8.07 -2.23 -8.47
CA ASP A 86 -8.87 -3.33 -8.99
C ASP A 86 -9.03 -4.45 -7.96
N ILE A 87 -7.94 -4.79 -7.24
CA ILE A 87 -7.97 -5.78 -6.17
C ILE A 87 -8.89 -5.33 -5.02
N LEU A 88 -8.80 -4.07 -4.60
CA LEU A 88 -9.64 -3.54 -3.53
C LEU A 88 -11.11 -3.45 -3.96
N LEU A 89 -11.40 -3.02 -5.19
CA LEU A 89 -12.77 -2.95 -5.72
C LEU A 89 -13.40 -4.34 -5.88
N ALA A 90 -12.63 -5.35 -6.28
CA ALA A 90 -13.12 -6.72 -6.36
C ALA A 90 -13.59 -7.26 -5.00
N LYS A 91 -13.13 -6.67 -3.89
CA LYS A 91 -13.51 -7.02 -2.51
C LYS A 91 -14.56 -6.08 -1.93
N SER A 92 -15.01 -5.09 -2.69
CA SER A 92 -16.10 -4.20 -2.28
C SER A 92 -17.42 -4.96 -2.18
N ARG A 93 -18.22 -4.60 -1.17
CA ARG A 93 -19.54 -5.18 -0.91
C ARG A 93 -20.66 -4.52 -1.69
N VAL A 94 -20.36 -3.43 -2.36
CA VAL A 94 -21.29 -2.63 -3.15
C VAL A 94 -20.65 -2.20 -4.46
N PRO A 95 -21.41 -1.98 -5.53
CA PRO A 95 -20.90 -1.42 -6.77
C PRO A 95 -20.35 -0.01 -6.52
N ILE A 96 -19.16 0.29 -7.06
CA ILE A 96 -18.51 1.59 -6.94
C ILE A 96 -18.03 2.03 -8.33
N GLU A 97 -18.34 3.26 -8.71
CA GLU A 97 -17.87 3.88 -9.95
C GLU A 97 -16.49 4.51 -9.72
N ILE A 98 -15.65 4.48 -10.76
CA ILE A 98 -14.33 5.13 -10.75
C ILE A 98 -14.46 6.49 -11.44
N GLN A 99 -14.06 7.55 -10.74
CA GLN A 99 -14.02 8.90 -11.28
C GLN A 99 -12.61 9.47 -11.21
N SER A 100 -12.10 9.96 -12.34
CA SER A 100 -10.80 10.65 -12.35
C SER A 100 -10.95 12.04 -11.74
N ASP A 101 -10.06 12.35 -10.78
CA ASP A 101 -9.97 13.67 -10.16
C ASP A 101 -8.66 14.35 -10.58
N PRO A 102 -8.73 15.45 -11.36
CA PRO A 102 -7.55 16.20 -11.77
C PRO A 102 -6.69 16.71 -10.61
N GLN A 103 -7.28 16.96 -9.44
CA GLN A 103 -6.55 17.42 -8.26
C GLN A 103 -5.68 16.32 -7.64
N ARG A 104 -6.01 15.05 -7.94
CA ARG A 104 -5.23 13.87 -7.50
C ARG A 104 -4.18 13.45 -8.54
N MET A 105 -4.15 14.10 -9.70
CA MET A 105 -3.14 13.86 -10.72
C MET A 105 -1.81 14.45 -10.31
N ARG A 106 -0.93 13.62 -9.76
CA ARG A 106 0.44 14.03 -9.43
C ARG A 106 1.34 13.71 -10.62
N PRO A 107 2.07 14.69 -11.16
CA PRO A 107 3.12 14.40 -12.12
C PRO A 107 4.09 13.36 -11.53
N SER A 108 4.42 12.35 -12.28
CA SER A 108 5.42 11.37 -11.89
C SER A 108 6.49 11.28 -12.97
N ASP A 109 7.69 11.76 -12.65
CA ASP A 109 8.84 11.68 -13.56
C ASP A 109 9.39 10.24 -13.65
N VAL A 110 8.95 9.36 -12.74
CA VAL A 110 9.38 7.96 -12.68
C VAL A 110 8.17 7.06 -12.91
N PRO A 111 7.99 6.53 -14.13
CA PRO A 111 6.84 5.67 -14.46
C PRO A 111 6.85 4.35 -13.70
N GLU A 112 8.02 3.79 -13.44
CA GLU A 112 8.18 2.53 -12.70
C GLU A 112 9.36 2.61 -11.73
N SER A 113 9.18 2.06 -10.53
CA SER A 113 10.22 1.93 -9.51
C SER A 113 10.16 0.54 -8.88
N VAL A 114 11.23 -0.25 -9.07
CA VAL A 114 11.37 -1.63 -8.56
C VAL A 114 12.70 -1.76 -7.83
N SER A 115 12.68 -2.44 -6.70
CA SER A 115 13.88 -2.69 -5.90
C SER A 115 14.71 -3.83 -6.46
N ASN A 116 16.02 -3.65 -6.48
CA ASN A 116 16.95 -4.76 -6.61
C ASN A 116 17.33 -5.24 -5.20
N VAL A 117 16.77 -6.38 -4.80
CA VAL A 117 16.93 -6.99 -3.46
C VAL A 117 18.01 -8.07 -3.40
N THR A 118 18.83 -8.23 -4.44
CA THR A 118 19.85 -9.27 -4.52
C THR A 118 20.80 -9.22 -3.32
N ARG A 119 21.31 -8.03 -2.99
CA ARG A 119 22.29 -7.86 -1.91
C ARG A 119 21.75 -8.26 -0.53
N ILE A 120 20.53 -7.86 -0.17
CA ILE A 120 19.94 -8.23 1.12
C ILE A 120 19.68 -9.73 1.18
N ARG A 121 19.17 -10.32 0.10
CA ARG A 121 18.90 -11.76 0.01
C ARG A 121 20.18 -12.58 0.15
N GLU A 122 21.22 -12.24 -0.59
CA GLU A 122 22.50 -12.96 -0.52
C GLU A 122 23.17 -12.82 0.84
N ARG A 123 23.09 -11.63 1.44
CA ARG A 123 23.76 -11.37 2.72
C ARG A 123 23.02 -11.96 3.93
N THR A 124 21.69 -11.89 3.96
CA THR A 124 20.87 -12.20 5.14
C THR A 124 19.88 -13.35 4.94
N GLY A 125 19.68 -13.83 3.71
CA GLY A 125 18.64 -14.78 3.36
C GLY A 125 17.23 -14.16 3.34
N TRP A 126 17.09 -12.87 3.65
CA TRP A 126 15.78 -12.22 3.70
C TRP A 126 15.14 -12.08 2.32
N GLN A 127 13.85 -12.28 2.28
CA GLN A 127 12.96 -11.97 1.14
C GLN A 127 11.57 -11.57 1.65
N ALA A 128 10.82 -10.85 0.82
CA ALA A 128 9.41 -10.58 1.08
C ALA A 128 8.60 -11.86 0.95
N GLU A 129 7.72 -12.15 1.92
CA GLU A 129 6.96 -13.40 2.01
C GLU A 129 5.44 -13.16 1.96
N ILE A 130 4.99 -11.99 2.41
CA ILE A 130 3.57 -11.68 2.50
C ILE A 130 3.06 -11.30 1.10
N PRO A 131 2.04 -12.00 0.57
CA PRO A 131 1.46 -11.68 -0.73
C PRO A 131 0.89 -10.26 -0.77
N PHE A 132 1.01 -9.61 -1.92
CA PHE A 132 0.50 -8.26 -2.13
C PHE A 132 -1.01 -8.15 -1.87
N GLU A 133 -1.77 -9.13 -2.32
CA GLU A 133 -3.21 -9.23 -2.13
C GLU A 133 -3.60 -9.37 -0.65
N GLU A 134 -2.82 -10.11 0.15
CA GLU A 134 -3.02 -10.25 1.59
C GLU A 134 -2.82 -8.91 2.30
N SER A 135 -1.78 -8.18 1.93
CA SER A 135 -1.55 -6.83 2.48
C SER A 135 -2.71 -5.88 2.20
N LEU A 136 -3.30 -5.95 1.00
CA LEU A 136 -4.46 -5.14 0.63
C LEU A 136 -5.73 -5.57 1.37
N ASP A 137 -5.91 -6.87 1.62
CA ASP A 137 -7.00 -7.39 2.45
C ASP A 137 -6.95 -6.84 3.87
N ASP A 138 -5.77 -6.89 4.47
CA ASP A 138 -5.55 -6.39 5.82
C ASP A 138 -5.78 -4.88 5.92
N ILE A 139 -5.35 -4.11 4.89
CA ILE A 139 -5.59 -2.67 4.82
C ILE A 139 -7.08 -2.36 4.71
N LEU A 140 -7.81 -3.08 3.86
CA LEU A 140 -9.26 -2.87 3.70
C LEU A 140 -10.02 -3.25 4.97
N ALA A 141 -9.65 -4.35 5.62
CA ALA A 141 -10.23 -4.77 6.89
C ALA A 141 -10.00 -3.70 7.99
N TYR A 142 -8.80 -3.17 8.07
CA TYR A 142 -8.46 -2.08 8.99
C TYR A 142 -9.33 -0.84 8.75
N TRP A 143 -9.44 -0.37 7.50
CA TRP A 143 -10.21 0.83 7.20
C TRP A 143 -11.72 0.63 7.39
N ARG A 144 -12.25 -0.57 7.14
CA ARG A 144 -13.64 -0.92 7.49
C ARG A 144 -13.91 -0.79 8.98
N ALA A 145 -12.98 -1.24 9.82
CA ALA A 145 -13.10 -1.12 11.27
C ALA A 145 -12.97 0.34 11.73
N GLU A 146 -12.01 1.07 11.18
CA GLU A 146 -11.74 2.47 11.52
C GLU A 146 -12.91 3.39 11.12
N MET A 147 -13.47 3.24 9.92
CA MET A 147 -14.63 4.02 9.47
C MET A 147 -15.87 3.74 10.31
N LYS A 148 -16.11 2.48 10.73
CA LYS A 148 -17.20 2.16 11.67
C LYS A 148 -17.04 2.86 13.02
N LYS A 149 -15.82 2.90 13.53
CA LYS A 149 -15.50 3.57 14.79
C LYS A 149 -15.75 5.07 14.68
N GLN A 150 -15.21 5.71 13.65
CA GLN A 150 -15.37 7.14 13.40
C GLN A 150 -16.84 7.53 13.21
N ALA A 151 -17.63 6.69 12.52
CA ALA A 151 -19.08 6.89 12.37
C ALA A 151 -19.82 6.80 13.71
N ALA A 152 -19.44 5.88 14.59
CA ALA A 152 -20.04 5.73 15.92
C ALA A 152 -19.66 6.88 16.86
N ASP A 153 -18.45 7.39 16.77
CA ASP A 153 -17.93 8.47 17.62
C ASP A 153 -18.31 9.89 17.12
N GLY A 154 -19.03 9.99 15.98
CA GLY A 154 -19.41 11.28 15.37
C GLY A 154 -18.22 12.09 14.84
N SER A 155 -17.05 11.47 14.66
CA SER A 155 -15.80 12.12 14.26
C SER A 155 -15.65 12.31 12.75
N LEU A 156 -16.70 12.04 11.97
CA LEU A 156 -16.77 12.28 10.53
C LEU A 156 -17.31 13.70 10.28
N ALA A 157 -16.48 14.71 10.54
CA ALA A 157 -16.75 16.10 10.18
C ALA A 157 -15.72 16.58 9.15
#